data_f36ea7cea9608d4cb9834b11f668b79d
#
_entry.id   f36ea7cea9608d4cb9834b11f668b79d
#
_cell.length_a   1.000
_cell.length_b   1.000
_cell.length_c   1.000
_cell.angle_alpha   90.00
_cell.angle_beta   90.00
_cell.angle_gamma   90.00
#
_symmetry.space_group_name_H-M   'P 1'
#
loop_
_entity.id
_entity.type
_entity.pdbx_description
1 polymer ?
#
loop_
_entity_poly.entity_id
_entity_poly.type
_entity_poly.pdbx_seq_one_letter_code
_entity_poly.pdbx_strand_id
1 'polypeptide(L)'
;MSTLEIKDLHVSVILDDENSKEILKGVNLTINSGEIHAIMGPNGSGKSTLAATIAGHPKYRVDSGEILLDGEDVTEMSVDERARAGLFLAMQYPVEIPGVTMSNFLRSAKTAIDGEAPALRTWTKDVKEAMSELKID
;
A
#
# COMPACT_ATOMS: atom_id res chain seq x y z
N MET A 1 3.74 -5.33 18.55
CA MET A 1 2.60 -4.56 18.01
C MET A 1 3.13 -3.63 16.93
N SER A 2 2.44 -3.55 15.80
CA SER A 2 2.86 -2.68 14.69
C SER A 2 2.34 -1.26 14.85
N THR A 3 3.14 -0.29 14.46
CA THR A 3 2.77 1.12 14.48
C THR A 3 3.19 1.78 13.17
N LEU A 4 2.28 2.48 12.51
CA LEU A 4 2.55 3.34 11.37
C LEU A 4 2.57 4.79 11.85
N GLU A 5 3.70 5.46 11.65
CA GLU A 5 3.85 6.88 11.99
C GLU A 5 4.15 7.70 10.75
N ILE A 6 3.45 8.81 10.62
CA ILE A 6 3.69 9.82 9.59
C ILE A 6 4.03 11.12 10.32
N LYS A 7 5.21 11.67 10.01
CA LYS A 7 5.74 12.85 10.68
C LYS A 7 6.03 13.95 9.68
N ASP A 8 5.32 15.06 9.83
CA ASP A 8 5.48 16.29 9.04
C ASP A 8 5.64 16.03 7.53
N LEU A 9 4.76 15.21 6.97
CA LEU A 9 4.85 14.72 5.60
C LEU A 9 4.42 15.77 4.60
N HIS A 10 5.36 16.17 3.74
CA HIS A 10 5.14 17.04 2.59
C HIS A 10 5.31 16.25 1.31
N VAL A 11 4.32 16.30 0.44
CA VAL A 11 4.28 15.49 -0.78
C VAL A 11 3.81 16.33 -1.96
N SER A 12 4.52 16.19 -3.07
CA SER A 12 4.16 16.76 -4.36
C SER A 12 3.76 15.68 -5.37
N VAL A 13 2.77 15.99 -6.19
CA VAL A 13 2.47 15.22 -7.39
C VAL A 13 3.38 15.68 -8.53
N ILE A 14 3.98 14.72 -9.23
CA ILE A 14 4.79 14.96 -10.42
C ILE A 14 3.84 15.05 -11.61
N LEU A 15 3.78 16.22 -12.26
CA LEU A 15 2.93 16.47 -13.42
C LEU A 15 3.68 16.17 -14.72
N ASP A 16 4.93 16.64 -14.81
CA ASP A 16 5.87 16.37 -15.90
C ASP A 16 7.31 16.57 -15.38
N ASP A 17 8.30 16.46 -16.26
CA ASP A 17 9.73 16.50 -15.88
C ASP A 17 10.15 17.81 -15.19
N GLU A 18 9.43 18.90 -15.41
CA GLU A 18 9.77 20.21 -14.87
C GLU A 18 8.75 20.74 -13.84
N ASN A 19 7.54 20.14 -13.79
CA ASN A 19 6.43 20.66 -12.99
C ASN A 19 5.98 19.66 -11.93
N SER A 20 5.88 20.15 -10.71
CA SER A 20 5.27 19.43 -9.59
C SER A 20 4.38 20.36 -8.78
N LYS A 21 3.40 19.79 -8.10
CA LYS A 21 2.48 20.54 -7.24
C LYS A 21 2.42 19.90 -5.87
N GLU A 22 2.68 20.69 -4.84
CA GLU A 22 2.54 20.24 -3.45
C GLU A 22 1.06 19.98 -3.11
N ILE A 23 0.78 18.80 -2.61
CA ILE A 23 -0.56 18.34 -2.21
C ILE A 23 -0.65 18.19 -0.69
N LEU A 24 0.32 17.49 -0.08
CA LEU A 24 0.38 17.32 1.37
C LEU A 24 1.36 18.32 1.97
N LYS A 25 0.91 19.02 3.01
CA LYS A 25 1.61 20.16 3.60
C LYS A 25 1.79 19.99 5.11
N GLY A 26 2.56 18.99 5.52
CA GLY A 26 2.85 18.73 6.92
C GLY A 26 1.81 17.81 7.60
N VAL A 27 1.57 16.64 7.05
CA VAL A 27 0.65 15.66 7.62
C VAL A 27 1.32 14.88 8.75
N ASN A 28 0.63 14.80 9.89
CA ASN A 28 1.01 13.98 11.03
C ASN A 28 -0.09 12.98 11.35
N LEU A 29 0.27 11.71 11.49
CA LEU A 29 -0.66 10.63 11.80
C LEU A 29 0.09 9.48 12.47
N THR A 30 -0.50 8.92 13.53
CA THR A 30 0.00 7.70 14.17
C THR A 30 -1.13 6.69 14.26
N ILE A 31 -0.90 5.48 13.76
CA ILE A 31 -1.86 4.38 13.79
C ILE A 31 -1.20 3.18 14.46
N ASN A 32 -1.76 2.73 15.57
CA ASN A 32 -1.30 1.56 16.28
C ASN A 32 -2.05 0.31 15.85
N SER A 33 -1.43 -0.86 16.08
CA SER A 33 -2.05 -2.15 15.83
C SER A 33 -3.43 -2.26 16.50
N GLY A 34 -4.42 -2.74 15.75
CA GLY A 34 -5.81 -2.88 16.20
C GLY A 34 -6.65 -1.60 16.09
N GLU A 35 -6.07 -0.47 15.71
CA GLU A 35 -6.80 0.77 15.50
C GLU A 35 -7.31 0.89 14.06
N ILE A 36 -8.48 1.53 13.91
CA ILE A 36 -9.04 1.91 12.61
C ILE A 36 -9.15 3.43 12.57
N HIS A 37 -8.47 4.04 11.60
CA HIS A 37 -8.51 5.48 11.37
C HIS A 37 -9.23 5.80 10.06
N ALA A 38 -10.23 6.67 10.12
CA ALA A 38 -10.95 7.17 8.95
C ALA A 38 -10.42 8.54 8.55
N ILE A 39 -10.00 8.69 7.30
CA ILE A 39 -9.54 9.95 6.73
C ILE A 39 -10.65 10.53 5.89
N MET A 40 -11.16 11.69 6.29
CA MET A 40 -12.30 12.35 5.65
C MET A 40 -11.92 13.75 5.18
N GLY A 41 -12.59 14.21 4.16
CA GLY A 41 -12.43 15.54 3.59
C GLY A 41 -13.04 15.65 2.21
N PRO A 42 -13.18 16.87 1.66
CA PRO A 42 -13.70 17.07 0.32
C PRO A 42 -12.77 16.51 -0.75
N ASN A 43 -13.27 16.33 -1.97
CA ASN A 43 -12.45 15.96 -3.12
C ASN A 43 -11.32 16.98 -3.33
N GLY A 44 -10.11 16.48 -3.60
CA GLY A 44 -8.93 17.32 -3.76
C GLY A 44 -8.22 17.70 -2.45
N SER A 45 -8.64 17.18 -1.31
CA SER A 45 -7.99 17.44 0.00
C SER A 45 -6.75 16.59 0.27
N GLY A 46 -6.41 15.64 -0.62
CA GLY A 46 -5.19 14.82 -0.51
C GLY A 46 -5.37 13.44 0.12
N LYS A 47 -6.59 12.97 0.36
CA LYS A 47 -6.86 11.64 0.94
C LYS A 47 -6.23 10.49 0.16
N SER A 48 -6.50 10.44 -1.15
CA SER A 48 -5.94 9.42 -2.06
C SER A 48 -4.43 9.59 -2.25
N THR A 49 -3.95 10.83 -2.22
CA THR A 49 -2.53 11.15 -2.29
C THR A 49 -1.79 10.57 -1.08
N LEU A 50 -2.33 10.72 0.12
CA LEU A 50 -1.73 10.18 1.34
C LEU A 50 -1.62 8.65 1.26
N ALA A 51 -2.71 7.96 0.91
CA ALA A 51 -2.73 6.51 0.79
C ALA A 51 -1.73 6.00 -0.28
N ALA A 52 -1.73 6.63 -1.46
CA ALA A 52 -0.81 6.28 -2.54
C ALA A 52 0.66 6.55 -2.18
N THR A 53 0.94 7.64 -1.46
CA THR A 53 2.30 7.96 -1.00
C THR A 53 2.81 6.94 0.02
N ILE A 54 1.98 6.52 0.96
CA ILE A 54 2.34 5.47 1.94
C ILE A 54 2.67 4.17 1.23
N ALA A 55 1.93 3.82 0.18
CA ALA A 55 2.19 2.64 -0.64
C ALA A 55 3.40 2.79 -1.58
N GLY A 56 3.94 3.98 -1.75
CA GLY A 56 5.11 4.25 -2.60
C GLY A 56 4.81 4.47 -4.07
N HIS A 57 3.63 4.97 -4.40
CA HIS A 57 3.26 5.22 -5.80
C HIS A 57 4.20 6.24 -6.47
N PRO A 58 4.78 5.93 -7.65
CA PRO A 58 5.85 6.75 -8.27
C PRO A 58 5.40 8.13 -8.75
N LYS A 59 4.09 8.36 -8.87
CA LYS A 59 3.52 9.66 -9.24
C LYS A 59 3.73 10.73 -8.16
N TYR A 60 3.95 10.30 -6.93
CA TYR A 60 4.09 11.19 -5.78
C TYR A 60 5.52 11.17 -5.25
N ARG A 61 6.03 12.35 -4.94
CA ARG A 61 7.37 12.54 -4.37
C ARG A 61 7.23 13.08 -2.96
N VAL A 62 7.91 12.43 -2.02
CA VAL A 62 8.06 12.96 -0.67
C VAL A 62 9.11 14.08 -0.71
N ASP A 63 8.69 15.30 -0.43
CA ASP A 63 9.58 16.47 -0.40
C ASP A 63 10.30 16.60 0.95
N SER A 64 9.58 16.30 2.04
CA SER A 64 10.14 16.25 3.40
C SER A 64 9.22 15.45 4.32
N GLY A 65 9.69 15.16 5.53
CA GLY A 65 8.99 14.33 6.49
C GLY A 65 9.36 12.85 6.39
N GLU A 66 8.72 12.04 7.22
CA GLU A 66 9.03 10.62 7.36
C GLU A 66 7.76 9.77 7.40
N ILE A 67 7.88 8.57 6.85
CA ILE A 67 6.90 7.49 7.00
C ILE A 67 7.63 6.34 7.69
N LEU A 68 7.23 6.01 8.91
CA LEU A 68 7.85 4.98 9.73
C LEU A 68 6.89 3.82 9.94
N LEU A 69 7.33 2.61 9.67
CA LEU A 69 6.62 1.38 10.02
C LEU A 69 7.44 0.63 11.08
N ASP A 70 6.89 0.49 12.27
CA ASP A 70 7.57 -0.11 13.43
C ASP A 70 8.93 0.53 13.75
N GLY A 71 9.04 1.85 13.54
CA GLY A 71 10.27 2.62 13.73
C GLY A 71 11.25 2.56 12.56
N GLU A 72 11.00 1.75 11.56
CA GLU A 72 11.80 1.68 10.34
C GLU A 72 11.30 2.66 9.29
N ASP A 73 12.20 3.47 8.75
CA ASP A 73 11.86 4.43 7.69
C ASP A 73 11.61 3.72 6.37
N VAL A 74 10.38 3.81 5.89
CA VAL A 74 9.95 3.22 4.62
C VAL A 74 9.84 4.25 3.49
N THR A 75 10.21 5.51 3.76
CA THR A 75 10.02 6.63 2.83
C THR A 75 10.76 6.43 1.51
N GLU A 76 11.96 5.88 1.56
CA GLU A 76 12.80 5.62 0.37
C GLU A 76 12.65 4.19 -0.19
N MET A 77 11.87 3.33 0.44
CA MET A 77 11.63 1.97 -0.04
C MET A 77 10.81 1.97 -1.32
N SER A 78 11.10 1.03 -2.21
CA SER A 78 10.27 0.76 -3.39
C SER A 78 8.90 0.20 -3.02
N VAL A 79 7.97 0.18 -3.96
CA VAL A 79 6.60 -0.32 -3.74
C VAL A 79 6.59 -1.76 -3.22
N ASP A 80 7.42 -2.62 -3.81
CA ASP A 80 7.53 -4.03 -3.44
C ASP A 80 8.21 -4.24 -2.08
N GLU A 81 9.20 -3.43 -1.74
CA GLU A 81 9.82 -3.45 -0.41
C GLU A 81 8.84 -3.06 0.69
N ARG A 82 8.05 -2.01 0.46
CA ARG A 82 6.98 -1.60 1.39
C ARG A 82 5.91 -2.69 1.56
N ALA A 83 5.53 -3.35 0.47
CA ALA A 83 4.58 -4.45 0.51
C ALA A 83 5.13 -5.64 1.32
N ARG A 84 6.40 -5.99 1.15
CA ARG A 84 7.07 -7.02 1.96
C ARG A 84 7.22 -6.63 3.43
N ALA A 85 7.37 -5.35 3.72
CA ALA A 85 7.38 -4.83 5.09
C ALA A 85 6.02 -4.90 5.79
N GLY A 86 4.93 -5.10 5.05
CA GLY A 86 3.59 -5.30 5.59
C GLY A 86 2.56 -4.21 5.23
N LEU A 87 2.91 -3.27 4.37
CA LEU A 87 1.96 -2.26 3.88
C LEU A 87 1.12 -2.81 2.73
N PHE A 88 -0.20 -2.65 2.84
CA PHE A 88 -1.14 -3.07 1.80
C PHE A 88 -2.09 -1.92 1.45
N LEU A 89 -2.26 -1.68 0.16
CA LEU A 89 -3.22 -0.69 -0.36
C LEU A 89 -4.34 -1.40 -1.12
N ALA A 90 -5.58 -1.26 -0.63
CA ALA A 90 -6.77 -1.63 -1.40
C ALA A 90 -7.12 -0.48 -2.35
N MET A 91 -6.95 -0.71 -3.64
CA MET A 91 -7.22 0.30 -4.66
C MET A 91 -8.73 0.52 -4.83
N GLN A 92 -9.12 1.79 -5.06
CA GLN A 92 -10.52 2.15 -5.30
C GLN A 92 -11.08 1.48 -6.57
N TYR A 93 -10.28 1.40 -7.61
CA TYR A 93 -10.60 0.70 -8.86
C TYR A 93 -9.51 -0.35 -9.13
N PRO A 94 -9.77 -1.62 -8.81
CA PRO A 94 -8.83 -2.68 -9.12
C PRO A 94 -8.63 -2.81 -10.63
N VAL A 95 -7.39 -2.98 -11.05
CA VAL A 95 -7.01 -3.13 -12.45
C VAL A 95 -6.79 -4.58 -12.77
N GLU A 96 -7.46 -5.06 -13.83
CA GLU A 96 -7.25 -6.40 -14.36
C GLU A 96 -5.90 -6.50 -15.08
N ILE A 97 -5.21 -7.62 -14.89
CA ILE A 97 -4.01 -7.97 -15.66
C ILE A 97 -4.42 -8.97 -16.72
N PRO A 98 -4.50 -8.60 -18.01
CA PRO A 98 -4.93 -9.50 -19.07
C PRO A 98 -4.06 -10.76 -19.16
N GLY A 99 -4.71 -11.92 -19.26
CA GLY A 99 -4.03 -13.21 -19.42
C GLY A 99 -3.48 -13.81 -18.11
N VAL A 100 -3.66 -13.17 -16.98
CA VAL A 100 -3.25 -13.69 -15.66
C VAL A 100 -4.48 -14.07 -14.84
N THR A 101 -4.55 -15.35 -14.42
CA THR A 101 -5.65 -15.80 -13.55
C THR A 101 -5.48 -15.25 -12.15
N MET A 102 -6.59 -15.07 -11.44
CA MET A 102 -6.61 -14.63 -10.02
C MET A 102 -5.71 -15.54 -9.16
N SER A 103 -5.79 -16.85 -9.34
CA SER A 103 -4.99 -17.81 -8.59
C SER A 103 -3.49 -17.65 -8.84
N ASN A 104 -3.08 -17.43 -10.07
CA ASN A 104 -1.67 -17.21 -10.41
C ASN A 104 -1.16 -15.86 -9.89
N PHE A 105 -1.98 -14.80 -9.99
CA PHE A 105 -1.66 -13.49 -9.47
C PHE A 105 -1.43 -13.55 -7.95
N LEU A 106 -2.37 -14.09 -7.20
CA LEU A 106 -2.28 -14.20 -5.74
C LEU A 106 -1.12 -15.12 -5.30
N ARG A 107 -0.87 -16.22 -6.04
CA ARG A 107 0.26 -17.10 -5.75
C ARG A 107 1.60 -16.40 -5.95
N SER A 108 1.72 -15.61 -7.00
CA SER A 108 2.91 -14.79 -7.25
C SER A 108 3.14 -13.75 -6.17
N ALA A 109 2.07 -13.08 -5.72
CA ALA A 109 2.13 -12.12 -4.63
C ALA A 109 2.58 -12.79 -3.32
N LYS A 110 2.01 -13.94 -2.97
CA LYS A 110 2.43 -14.70 -1.79
C LYS A 110 3.89 -15.16 -1.90
N THR A 111 4.31 -15.61 -3.06
CA THR A 111 5.71 -15.98 -3.32
C THR A 111 6.66 -14.81 -3.08
N ALA A 112 6.29 -13.61 -3.51
CA ALA A 112 7.10 -12.42 -3.32
C ALA A 112 7.24 -12.00 -1.84
N ILE A 113 6.21 -12.25 -1.03
CA ILE A 113 6.22 -11.96 0.40
C ILE A 113 6.98 -13.03 1.19
N ASP A 114 6.72 -14.30 0.92
CA ASP A 114 7.28 -15.43 1.68
C ASP A 114 8.70 -15.84 1.21
N GLY A 115 9.12 -15.40 0.02
CA GLY A 115 10.39 -15.77 -0.61
C GLY A 115 10.37 -17.11 -1.34
N GLU A 116 9.34 -17.93 -1.17
CA GLU A 116 9.17 -19.22 -1.84
C GLU A 116 7.72 -19.46 -2.29
N ALA A 117 7.57 -20.20 -3.38
CA ALA A 117 6.25 -20.49 -3.92
C ALA A 117 5.53 -21.57 -3.10
N PRO A 118 4.30 -21.36 -2.67
CA PRO A 118 3.52 -22.38 -1.98
C PRO A 118 3.27 -23.58 -2.89
N ALA A 119 3.29 -24.79 -2.32
CA ALA A 119 2.95 -26.02 -3.05
C ALA A 119 1.51 -25.93 -3.59
N LEU A 120 1.29 -26.36 -4.85
CA LEU A 120 -0.01 -26.21 -5.51
C LEU A 120 -1.20 -26.80 -4.74
N ARG A 121 -0.98 -27.94 -4.08
CA ARG A 121 -2.02 -28.60 -3.30
C ARG A 121 -2.45 -27.78 -2.09
N THR A 122 -1.49 -27.25 -1.36
CA THR A 122 -1.73 -26.38 -0.19
C THR A 122 -2.36 -25.07 -0.65
N TRP A 123 -1.81 -24.47 -1.70
CA TRP A 123 -2.30 -23.24 -2.28
C TRP A 123 -3.79 -23.32 -2.69
N THR A 124 -4.18 -24.39 -3.37
CA THR A 124 -5.59 -24.56 -3.78
C THR A 124 -6.53 -24.68 -2.58
N LYS A 125 -6.07 -25.32 -1.51
CA LYS A 125 -6.84 -25.41 -0.26
C LYS A 125 -6.99 -24.05 0.40
N ASP A 126 -5.89 -23.32 0.55
CA ASP A 126 -5.87 -22.00 1.20
C ASP A 126 -6.76 -20.99 0.45
N VAL A 127 -6.71 -21.00 -0.88
CA VAL A 127 -7.57 -20.13 -1.70
C VAL A 127 -9.05 -20.46 -1.50
N LYS A 128 -9.43 -21.75 -1.49
CA LYS A 128 -10.82 -22.15 -1.27
C LYS A 128 -11.31 -21.78 0.13
N GLU A 129 -10.46 -21.91 1.14
CA GLU A 129 -10.77 -21.51 2.50
C GLU A 129 -11.01 -20.00 2.60
N ALA A 130 -10.11 -19.19 2.05
CA ALA A 130 -10.26 -17.74 2.00
C ALA A 130 -11.53 -17.29 1.24
N MET A 131 -11.82 -17.92 0.09
CA MET A 131 -13.07 -17.66 -0.65
C MET A 131 -14.31 -17.96 0.19
N SER A 132 -14.30 -19.07 0.92
CA SER A 132 -15.40 -19.45 1.80
C SER A 132 -15.61 -18.45 2.93
N GLU A 133 -14.52 -17.99 3.57
CA GLU A 133 -14.57 -16.98 4.63
C GLU A 133 -15.13 -15.65 4.11
N LEU A 134 -14.73 -15.25 2.91
CA LEU A 134 -15.18 -14.01 2.27
C LEU A 134 -16.55 -14.16 1.56
N LYS A 135 -17.14 -15.35 1.56
CA LYS A 135 -18.40 -15.68 0.86
C LYS A 135 -18.35 -15.34 -0.64
N ILE A 136 -17.22 -15.67 -1.27
CA ILE A 136 -17.00 -15.54 -2.70
C ILE A 136 -17.20 -16.91 -3.35
N ASP A 137 -18.04 -16.97 -4.40
CA ASP A 137 -18.29 -18.19 -5.20
C ASP A 137 -17.23 -18.44 -6.27
#